data_a21f55d6f6d250e12183f2ef37213eee
#
_entry.id   a21f55d6f6d250e12183f2ef37213eee
#
_cell.length_a   1.000
_cell.length_b   1.000
_cell.length_c   1.000
_cell.angle_alpha   90.00
_cell.angle_beta   90.00
_cell.angle_gamma   90.00
#
_symmetry.space_group_name_H-M   'P 1'
#
loop_
_entity.id
_entity.type
_entity.pdbx_description
1 polymer ?
#
loop_
_entity_poly.entity_id
_entity_poly.type
_entity_poly.pdbx_seq_one_letter_code
_entity_poly.pdbx_strand_id
1 'polypeptide(L)'
;RSQDVVNFAVETAKEKGALSTFTDTPAIDFDVKNGRITGVKTDKGTIKTNKVVITSGIWGPLMGKKAGVPVPLMPVEHPLLFFGPLPEIQGTDEFLVYPLLRDQGNSAYVRDTGRLHGGMLEWGYYEDKEPRLVDPEDIGNPEKTMISDSMRYLDLEEVAEPLEKAFETTPILNEL
;
A
#
# COMPACT_ATOMS: atom_id res chain seq x y z
N ARG A 1 -8.68 -1.20 13.86
CA ARG A 1 -8.05 -1.10 12.54
C ARG A 1 -7.00 0.00 12.54
N SER A 2 -5.90 -0.15 11.77
CA SER A 2 -4.86 0.89 11.65
C SER A 2 -5.45 2.22 11.13
N GLN A 3 -6.37 2.15 10.19
CA GLN A 3 -7.08 3.31 9.66
C GLN A 3 -7.83 4.10 10.74
N ASP A 4 -8.49 3.42 11.66
CA ASP A 4 -9.27 4.07 12.73
C ASP A 4 -8.35 4.80 13.71
N VAL A 5 -7.18 4.22 14.01
CA VAL A 5 -6.17 4.88 14.85
C VAL A 5 -5.64 6.14 14.18
N VAL A 6 -5.34 6.07 12.87
CA VAL A 6 -4.88 7.25 12.12
C VAL A 6 -5.96 8.32 12.07
N ASN A 7 -7.19 7.95 11.76
CA ASN A 7 -8.32 8.90 11.71
C ASN A 7 -8.53 9.59 13.06
N PHE A 8 -8.51 8.81 14.15
CA PHE A 8 -8.64 9.38 15.50
C PHE A 8 -7.50 10.38 15.81
N ALA A 9 -6.26 10.04 15.47
CA ALA A 9 -5.13 10.93 15.69
C ALA A 9 -5.24 12.21 14.87
N VAL A 10 -5.66 12.11 13.60
CA VAL A 10 -5.85 13.25 12.70
C VAL A 10 -6.95 14.17 13.23
N GLU A 11 -8.13 13.64 13.58
CA GLU A 11 -9.23 14.45 14.09
C GLU A 11 -8.87 15.11 15.42
N THR A 12 -8.23 14.40 16.34
CA THR A 12 -7.76 14.98 17.61
C THR A 12 -6.76 16.12 17.38
N ALA A 13 -5.85 15.98 16.43
CA ALA A 13 -4.87 17.02 16.11
C ALA A 13 -5.53 18.27 15.47
N LYS A 14 -6.56 18.06 14.63
CA LYS A 14 -7.36 19.15 14.05
C LYS A 14 -8.14 19.92 15.13
N GLU A 15 -8.83 19.21 16.00
CA GLU A 15 -9.58 19.81 17.11
C GLU A 15 -8.69 20.69 18.02
N LYS A 16 -7.45 20.29 18.22
CA LYS A 16 -6.44 21.05 18.96
C LYS A 16 -5.81 22.20 18.17
N GLY A 17 -6.20 22.40 16.92
CA GLY A 17 -5.59 23.39 16.04
C GLY A 17 -4.13 23.13 15.67
N ALA A 18 -3.64 21.91 15.90
CA ALA A 18 -2.26 21.50 15.62
C ALA A 18 -2.05 20.96 14.22
N LEU A 19 -3.13 20.66 13.48
CA LEU A 19 -3.08 20.05 12.17
C LEU A 19 -4.06 20.72 11.20
N SER A 20 -3.58 20.99 9.99
CA SER A 20 -4.41 21.26 8.81
C SER A 20 -4.16 20.19 7.77
N THR A 21 -5.22 19.62 7.18
CA THR A 21 -5.14 18.61 6.14
C THR A 21 -5.64 19.18 4.81
N PHE A 22 -4.95 18.84 3.73
CA PHE A 22 -5.32 19.22 2.38
C PHE A 22 -5.41 17.95 1.54
N THR A 23 -6.63 17.46 1.39
CA THR A 23 -6.91 16.32 0.48
C THR A 23 -6.93 16.79 -0.98
N ASP A 24 -6.73 15.86 -1.89
CA ASP A 24 -6.70 16.15 -3.34
C ASP A 24 -5.77 17.32 -3.69
N THR A 25 -4.62 17.35 -3.00
CA THR A 25 -3.64 18.42 -3.12
C THR A 25 -2.25 17.80 -3.17
N PRO A 26 -1.86 17.27 -4.35
CA PRO A 26 -0.56 16.61 -4.49
C PRO A 26 0.59 17.60 -4.28
N ALA A 27 1.60 17.15 -3.52
CA ALA A 27 2.87 17.83 -3.47
C ALA A 27 3.64 17.52 -4.76
N ILE A 28 3.88 18.57 -5.57
CA ILE A 28 4.46 18.42 -6.91
C ILE A 28 5.98 18.57 -6.87
N ASP A 29 6.47 19.51 -6.05
CA ASP A 29 7.88 19.90 -6.00
C ASP A 29 8.19 20.66 -4.71
N PHE A 30 9.44 21.03 -4.52
CA PHE A 30 9.90 21.81 -3.37
C PHE A 30 10.60 23.09 -3.81
N ASP A 31 10.40 24.15 -3.05
CA ASP A 31 11.23 25.37 -3.16
C ASP A 31 12.45 25.19 -2.27
N VAL A 32 13.64 25.10 -2.90
CA VAL A 32 14.93 24.97 -2.22
C VAL A 32 15.77 26.20 -2.51
N LYS A 33 16.25 26.88 -1.47
CA LYS A 33 17.16 28.03 -1.56
C LYS A 33 18.37 27.80 -0.66
N ASN A 34 19.56 27.89 -1.24
CA ASN A 34 20.83 27.69 -0.53
C ASN A 34 20.84 26.37 0.28
N GLY A 35 20.35 25.26 -0.30
CA GLY A 35 20.31 23.95 0.35
C GLY A 35 19.27 23.82 1.47
N ARG A 36 18.31 24.74 1.59
CA ARG A 36 17.24 24.71 2.58
C ARG A 36 15.88 24.76 1.93
N ILE A 37 14.95 23.95 2.45
CA ILE A 37 13.54 24.00 2.04
C ILE A 37 12.95 25.35 2.47
N THR A 38 12.19 25.98 1.58
CA THR A 38 11.45 27.21 1.84
C THR A 38 9.97 27.08 1.51
N GLY A 39 9.55 25.98 0.87
CA GLY A 39 8.15 25.71 0.55
C GLY A 39 7.94 24.36 -0.10
N VAL A 40 6.68 23.95 -0.10
CA VAL A 40 6.16 22.78 -0.84
C VAL A 40 5.22 23.29 -1.91
N LYS A 41 5.50 22.99 -3.17
CA LYS A 41 4.63 23.33 -4.31
C LYS A 41 3.53 22.28 -4.44
N THR A 42 2.33 22.72 -4.61
CA THR A 42 1.15 21.91 -4.89
C THR A 42 0.46 22.40 -6.16
N ASP A 43 -0.48 21.67 -6.69
CA ASP A 43 -1.35 22.10 -7.79
C ASP A 43 -2.23 23.31 -7.44
N LYS A 44 -2.42 23.57 -6.13
CA LYS A 44 -3.26 24.66 -5.61
C LYS A 44 -2.47 25.84 -5.04
N GLY A 45 -1.15 25.81 -5.15
CA GLY A 45 -0.28 26.87 -4.67
C GLY A 45 0.91 26.35 -3.85
N THR A 46 1.59 27.25 -3.14
CA THR A 46 2.78 26.91 -2.36
C THR A 46 2.52 27.06 -0.87
N ILE A 47 2.82 26.01 -0.11
CA ILE A 47 2.84 26.04 1.36
C ILE A 47 4.25 26.45 1.80
N LYS A 48 4.36 27.62 2.42
CA LYS A 48 5.64 28.12 2.94
C LYS A 48 6.02 27.37 4.22
N THR A 49 7.18 26.72 4.20
CA THR A 49 7.73 26.01 5.35
C THR A 49 9.23 25.83 5.23
N ASN A 50 9.92 25.70 6.34
CA ASN A 50 11.35 25.39 6.37
C ASN A 50 11.65 23.97 6.85
N LYS A 51 10.59 23.16 7.09
CA LYS A 51 10.70 21.76 7.48
C LYS A 51 9.66 20.94 6.75
N VAL A 52 10.08 19.81 6.18
CA VAL A 52 9.21 18.86 5.50
C VAL A 52 9.53 17.45 5.97
N VAL A 53 8.51 16.64 6.21
CA VAL A 53 8.63 15.22 6.45
C VAL A 53 8.00 14.49 5.26
N ILE A 54 8.78 13.67 4.57
CA ILE A 54 8.33 12.86 3.45
C ILE A 54 7.85 11.52 4.00
N THR A 55 6.55 11.24 3.89
CA THR A 55 5.90 10.00 4.31
C THR A 55 5.09 9.39 3.16
N SER A 56 5.56 9.58 1.94
CA SER A 56 4.86 9.25 0.70
C SER A 56 5.03 7.78 0.26
N GLY A 57 5.46 6.87 1.15
CA GLY A 57 5.56 5.44 0.86
C GLY A 57 6.44 5.16 -0.37
N ILE A 58 5.92 4.41 -1.33
CA ILE A 58 6.63 4.04 -2.56
C ILE A 58 7.08 5.23 -3.42
N TRP A 59 6.45 6.38 -3.29
CA TRP A 59 6.86 7.64 -3.96
C TRP A 59 7.95 8.41 -3.21
N GLY A 60 8.41 7.90 -2.05
CA GLY A 60 9.48 8.54 -1.25
C GLY A 60 10.75 8.87 -2.04
N PRO A 61 11.31 7.95 -2.84
CA PRO A 61 12.50 8.20 -3.67
C PRO A 61 12.31 9.37 -4.64
N LEU A 62 11.15 9.45 -5.31
CA LEU A 62 10.85 10.54 -6.24
C LEU A 62 10.75 11.89 -5.53
N MET A 63 10.11 11.92 -4.37
CA MET A 63 10.00 13.15 -3.57
C MET A 63 11.36 13.57 -3.02
N GLY A 64 12.17 12.62 -2.58
CA GLY A 64 13.55 12.89 -2.18
C GLY A 64 14.40 13.48 -3.30
N LYS A 65 14.31 12.91 -4.52
CA LYS A 65 14.98 13.44 -5.72
C LYS A 65 14.60 14.90 -6.00
N LYS A 66 13.30 15.24 -5.89
CA LYS A 66 12.81 16.63 -6.03
C LYS A 66 13.34 17.56 -4.94
N ALA A 67 13.53 17.07 -3.72
CA ALA A 67 14.10 17.82 -2.61
C ALA A 67 15.64 17.90 -2.66
N GLY A 68 16.27 17.18 -3.57
CA GLY A 68 17.74 17.08 -3.65
C GLY A 68 18.35 16.22 -2.53
N VAL A 69 17.57 15.32 -1.93
CA VAL A 69 17.97 14.43 -0.84
C VAL A 69 17.74 12.97 -1.25
N PRO A 70 18.77 12.09 -1.20
CA PRO A 70 18.56 10.69 -1.51
C PRO A 70 17.70 10.02 -0.43
N VAL A 71 16.68 9.30 -0.85
CA VAL A 71 15.87 8.45 0.02
C VAL A 71 16.17 7.00 -0.38
N PRO A 72 16.91 6.24 0.44
CA PRO A 72 17.41 4.90 0.08
C PRO A 72 16.32 3.85 0.25
N LEU A 73 15.24 3.97 -0.51
CA LEU A 73 14.14 3.02 -0.59
C LEU A 73 14.03 2.52 -2.03
N MET A 74 13.71 1.25 -2.17
CA MET A 74 13.39 0.64 -3.44
C MET A 74 12.02 -0.02 -3.31
N PRO A 75 11.02 0.40 -4.09
CA PRO A 75 9.73 -0.28 -4.16
C PRO A 75 9.88 -1.71 -4.63
N VAL A 76 9.08 -2.61 -4.06
CA VAL A 76 9.02 -4.01 -4.46
C VAL A 76 7.58 -4.42 -4.70
N GLU A 77 7.39 -5.39 -5.59
CA GLU A 77 6.09 -6.01 -5.83
C GLU A 77 5.93 -7.25 -4.97
N HIS A 78 4.74 -7.43 -4.45
CA HIS A 78 4.31 -8.65 -3.77
C HIS A 78 2.97 -9.11 -4.34
N PRO A 79 2.81 -10.41 -4.62
CA PRO A 79 1.54 -10.93 -5.09
C PRO A 79 0.46 -10.83 -4.02
N LEU A 80 -0.75 -10.52 -4.48
CA LEU A 80 -1.95 -10.50 -3.68
C LEU A 80 -3.11 -11.05 -4.51
N LEU A 81 -3.73 -12.11 -4.03
CA LEU A 81 -4.85 -12.77 -4.69
C LEU A 81 -6.08 -12.74 -3.81
N PHE A 82 -7.24 -12.73 -4.45
CA PHE A 82 -8.53 -12.82 -3.79
C PHE A 82 -9.24 -14.09 -4.24
N PHE A 83 -9.69 -14.88 -3.30
CA PHE A 83 -10.42 -16.14 -3.51
C PHE A 83 -11.84 -16.04 -2.96
N GLY A 84 -12.80 -16.58 -3.64
CA GLY A 84 -14.19 -16.61 -3.19
C GLY A 84 -15.16 -15.97 -4.15
N PRO A 85 -16.34 -15.52 -3.69
CA PRO A 85 -16.69 -15.27 -2.28
C PRO A 85 -16.90 -16.53 -1.44
N LEU A 86 -16.60 -16.44 -0.13
CA LEU A 86 -16.92 -17.46 0.86
C LEU A 86 -18.37 -17.31 1.33
N PRO A 87 -19.22 -18.34 1.19
CA PRO A 87 -20.63 -18.26 1.61
C PRO A 87 -20.81 -17.84 3.07
N GLU A 88 -19.93 -18.29 3.96
CA GLU A 88 -20.01 -18.05 5.41
C GLU A 88 -19.77 -16.59 5.81
N ILE A 89 -19.10 -15.82 4.97
CA ILE A 89 -18.80 -14.42 5.24
C ILE A 89 -19.42 -13.45 4.24
N GLN A 90 -20.04 -14.00 3.19
CA GLN A 90 -20.73 -13.19 2.21
C GLN A 90 -21.93 -12.47 2.84
N GLY A 91 -22.00 -11.16 2.67
CA GLY A 91 -23.09 -10.33 3.22
C GLY A 91 -22.93 -10.00 4.70
N THR A 92 -21.79 -10.33 5.33
CA THR A 92 -21.50 -9.86 6.69
C THR A 92 -21.31 -8.35 6.74
N ASP A 93 -21.72 -7.73 7.87
CA ASP A 93 -21.41 -6.32 8.17
C ASP A 93 -20.06 -6.15 8.89
N GLU A 94 -19.43 -7.24 9.28
CA GLU A 94 -18.16 -7.23 9.97
C GLU A 94 -16.98 -6.91 9.02
N PHE A 95 -15.97 -6.24 9.51
CA PHE A 95 -14.76 -5.96 8.73
C PHE A 95 -13.82 -7.14 8.60
N LEU A 96 -13.76 -7.97 9.61
CA LEU A 96 -13.03 -9.23 9.69
C LEU A 96 -13.87 -10.19 10.50
N VAL A 97 -14.03 -11.41 10.00
CA VAL A 97 -14.80 -12.47 10.65
C VAL A 97 -13.85 -13.47 11.32
N TYR A 98 -12.74 -13.78 10.67
CA TYR A 98 -11.74 -14.73 11.12
C TYR A 98 -10.42 -14.06 11.53
N PRO A 99 -9.63 -14.70 12.40
CA PRO A 99 -8.28 -14.27 12.68
C PRO A 99 -7.41 -14.28 11.41
N LEU A 100 -6.48 -13.34 11.31
CA LEU A 100 -5.45 -13.36 10.28
C LEU A 100 -4.52 -14.55 10.51
N LEU A 101 -4.36 -15.38 9.50
CA LEU A 101 -3.38 -16.47 9.47
C LEU A 101 -2.06 -15.95 8.90
N ARG A 102 -0.97 -16.17 9.62
CA ARG A 102 0.39 -15.94 9.14
C ARG A 102 1.14 -17.26 9.09
N ASP A 103 1.44 -17.73 7.89
CA ASP A 103 2.26 -18.90 7.65
C ASP A 103 3.74 -18.47 7.46
N GLN A 104 4.50 -18.57 8.54
CA GLN A 104 5.91 -18.20 8.54
C GLN A 104 6.77 -19.16 7.73
N GLY A 105 6.38 -20.45 7.66
CA GLY A 105 7.12 -21.48 6.94
C GLY A 105 7.08 -21.27 5.42
N ASN A 106 5.96 -20.78 4.92
CA ASN A 106 5.72 -20.53 3.51
C ASN A 106 5.70 -19.02 3.15
N SER A 107 6.14 -18.16 4.06
CA SER A 107 6.18 -16.70 3.87
C SER A 107 4.85 -16.11 3.40
N ALA A 108 3.72 -16.72 3.78
CA ALA A 108 2.40 -16.36 3.32
C ALA A 108 1.50 -15.83 4.44
N TYR A 109 0.43 -15.19 4.07
CA TYR A 109 -0.64 -14.80 4.97
C TYR A 109 -1.99 -14.91 4.28
N VAL A 110 -3.02 -15.19 5.10
CA VAL A 110 -4.42 -15.24 4.65
C VAL A 110 -5.27 -14.47 5.64
N ARG A 111 -6.19 -13.69 5.13
CA ARG A 111 -7.24 -13.06 5.93
C ARG A 111 -8.54 -13.00 5.13
N ASP A 112 -9.66 -12.93 5.81
CA ASP A 112 -10.91 -12.57 5.17
C ASP A 112 -11.00 -11.06 4.92
N THR A 113 -11.82 -10.68 3.97
CA THR A 113 -12.09 -9.28 3.65
C THR A 113 -13.34 -8.76 4.35
N GLY A 114 -14.01 -9.60 5.14
CA GLY A 114 -15.25 -9.26 5.79
C GLY A 114 -16.26 -8.68 4.80
N ARG A 115 -16.87 -7.56 5.16
CA ARG A 115 -17.82 -6.84 4.27
C ARG A 115 -17.15 -6.18 3.06
N LEU A 116 -15.82 -6.06 3.05
CA LEU A 116 -15.10 -5.53 1.91
C LEU A 116 -14.96 -6.62 0.85
N HIS A 117 -14.95 -6.24 -0.42
CA HIS A 117 -14.78 -7.13 -1.55
C HIS A 117 -15.73 -8.33 -1.61
N GLY A 118 -16.92 -8.24 -0.97
CA GLY A 118 -17.95 -9.26 -1.07
C GLY A 118 -17.70 -10.54 -0.28
N GLY A 119 -16.85 -10.51 0.75
CA GLY A 119 -16.58 -11.67 1.60
C GLY A 119 -15.61 -12.68 0.97
N MET A 120 -14.48 -12.21 0.49
CA MET A 120 -13.42 -13.04 -0.09
C MET A 120 -12.33 -13.36 0.95
N LEU A 121 -11.47 -14.32 0.63
CA LEU A 121 -10.17 -14.49 1.26
C LEU A 121 -9.11 -13.74 0.46
N GLU A 122 -8.33 -12.94 1.15
CA GLU A 122 -7.12 -12.30 0.63
C GLU A 122 -5.92 -13.17 1.01
N TRP A 123 -5.20 -13.64 0.01
CA TRP A 123 -3.95 -14.37 0.18
C TRP A 123 -2.81 -13.54 -0.37
N GLY A 124 -1.76 -13.39 0.44
CA GLY A 124 -0.54 -12.72 0.03
C GLY A 124 0.69 -13.54 0.42
N TYR A 125 1.76 -13.33 -0.29
CA TYR A 125 2.99 -14.06 -0.12
C TYR A 125 4.18 -13.12 -0.28
N TYR A 126 5.24 -13.35 0.51
CA TYR A 126 6.51 -12.68 0.38
C TYR A 126 7.51 -13.63 -0.26
N GLU A 127 8.08 -13.22 -1.37
CA GLU A 127 9.05 -14.03 -2.09
C GLU A 127 10.23 -14.37 -1.19
N ASP A 128 10.66 -15.64 -1.23
CA ASP A 128 11.87 -16.16 -0.61
C ASP A 128 13.09 -16.05 -1.54
N LYS A 129 12.88 -15.68 -2.79
CA LYS A 129 13.86 -15.39 -3.84
C LYS A 129 14.12 -13.88 -3.91
N GLU A 130 14.87 -13.46 -4.90
CA GLU A 130 15.11 -12.03 -5.14
C GLU A 130 13.77 -11.28 -5.33
N PRO A 131 13.52 -10.23 -4.54
CA PRO A 131 12.29 -9.47 -4.66
C PRO A 131 12.23 -8.76 -6.02
N ARG A 132 11.05 -8.68 -6.61
CA ARG A 132 10.84 -7.94 -7.84
C ARG A 132 10.90 -6.43 -7.55
N LEU A 133 12.00 -5.81 -7.92
CA LEU A 133 12.22 -4.38 -7.74
C LEU A 133 11.45 -3.57 -8.78
N VAL A 134 10.90 -2.45 -8.36
CA VAL A 134 10.20 -1.49 -9.23
C VAL A 134 11.00 -0.19 -9.28
N ASP A 135 11.31 0.29 -10.49
CA ASP A 135 11.90 1.61 -10.63
C ASP A 135 10.89 2.65 -10.11
N PRO A 136 11.29 3.51 -9.16
CA PRO A 136 10.39 4.56 -8.68
C PRO A 136 9.80 5.45 -9.78
N GLU A 137 10.48 5.60 -10.92
CA GLU A 137 10.00 6.38 -12.06
C GLU A 137 8.90 5.65 -12.86
N ASP A 138 8.76 4.34 -12.68
CA ASP A 138 7.71 3.54 -13.30
C ASP A 138 6.39 3.56 -12.50
N ILE A 139 6.43 4.03 -11.25
CA ILE A 139 5.24 4.13 -10.40
C ILE A 139 4.29 5.19 -10.98
N GLY A 140 3.05 4.80 -11.22
CA GLY A 140 2.05 5.66 -11.85
C GLY A 140 2.17 5.78 -13.37
N ASN A 141 3.09 5.04 -13.99
CA ASN A 141 3.19 4.97 -15.44
C ASN A 141 2.11 4.03 -16.00
N PRO A 142 1.13 4.53 -16.80
CA PRO A 142 0.03 3.70 -17.31
C PRO A 142 0.48 2.56 -18.23
N GLU A 143 1.67 2.64 -18.80
CA GLU A 143 2.24 1.55 -19.60
C GLU A 143 2.82 0.41 -18.75
N LYS A 144 3.11 0.69 -17.48
CA LYS A 144 3.72 -0.25 -16.53
C LYS A 144 2.75 -0.73 -15.45
N THR A 145 1.72 0.06 -15.15
CA THR A 145 0.70 -0.24 -14.15
C THR A 145 -0.67 -0.35 -14.82
N MET A 146 -1.26 -1.55 -14.78
CA MET A 146 -2.47 -1.85 -15.55
C MET A 146 -3.78 -1.68 -14.77
N ILE A 147 -3.72 -1.73 -13.44
CA ILE A 147 -4.90 -1.68 -12.56
C ILE A 147 -4.95 -0.36 -11.80
N SER A 148 -3.83 0.06 -11.23
CA SER A 148 -3.67 1.34 -10.53
C SER A 148 -2.20 1.75 -10.52
N ASP A 149 -1.89 2.92 -9.97
CA ASP A 149 -0.53 3.45 -9.89
C ASP A 149 0.46 2.51 -9.16
N SER A 150 -0.05 1.59 -8.35
CA SER A 150 0.75 0.67 -7.54
C SER A 150 0.38 -0.81 -7.76
N MET A 151 -0.48 -1.14 -8.73
CA MET A 151 -0.95 -2.50 -8.95
C MET A 151 -0.77 -2.91 -10.41
N ARG A 152 -0.20 -4.10 -10.61
CA ARG A 152 -0.06 -4.73 -11.92
C ARG A 152 -0.87 -6.01 -11.97
N TYR A 153 -1.06 -6.53 -13.19
CA TYR A 153 -1.55 -7.89 -13.36
C TYR A 153 -0.53 -8.89 -12.84
N LEU A 154 -1.05 -9.88 -12.12
CA LEU A 154 -0.27 -10.99 -11.61
C LEU A 154 0.00 -11.98 -12.74
N ASP A 155 1.24 -12.45 -12.82
CA ASP A 155 1.59 -13.63 -13.58
C ASP A 155 1.42 -14.86 -12.69
N LEU A 156 0.45 -15.72 -13.04
CA LEU A 156 0.16 -16.91 -12.24
C LEU A 156 1.30 -17.94 -12.28
N GLU A 157 2.12 -17.97 -13.31
CA GLU A 157 3.28 -18.88 -13.37
C GLU A 157 4.31 -18.52 -12.29
N GLU A 158 4.44 -17.25 -11.96
CA GLU A 158 5.38 -16.78 -10.93
C GLU A 158 4.96 -17.16 -9.51
N VAL A 159 3.67 -17.33 -9.28
CA VAL A 159 3.12 -17.66 -7.94
C VAL A 159 2.64 -19.11 -7.84
N ALA A 160 2.83 -19.94 -8.85
CA ALA A 160 2.31 -21.30 -8.91
C ALA A 160 2.80 -22.16 -7.72
N GLU A 161 4.10 -22.20 -7.46
CA GLU A 161 4.68 -22.97 -6.37
C GLU A 161 4.21 -22.49 -4.96
N PRO A 162 4.28 -21.18 -4.64
CA PRO A 162 3.71 -20.68 -3.37
C PRO A 162 2.20 -20.91 -3.24
N LEU A 163 1.48 -20.88 -4.34
CA LEU A 163 0.04 -21.10 -4.36
C LEU A 163 -0.32 -22.56 -4.07
N GLU A 164 0.44 -23.53 -4.59
CA GLU A 164 0.28 -24.94 -4.25
C GLU A 164 0.43 -25.16 -2.74
N LYS A 165 1.44 -24.55 -2.11
CA LYS A 165 1.61 -24.59 -0.66
C LYS A 165 0.46 -23.90 0.10
N ALA A 166 -0.13 -22.87 -0.46
CA ALA A 166 -1.30 -22.22 0.12
C ALA A 166 -2.51 -23.15 0.17
N PHE A 167 -2.74 -23.95 -0.87
CA PHE A 167 -3.82 -24.95 -0.90
C PHE A 167 -3.63 -26.06 0.15
N GLU A 168 -2.40 -26.39 0.49
CA GLU A 168 -2.10 -27.34 1.56
C GLU A 168 -2.37 -26.75 2.95
N THR A 169 -1.97 -25.52 3.19
CA THR A 169 -2.07 -24.85 4.51
C THR A 169 -3.43 -24.21 4.75
N THR A 170 -4.16 -23.92 3.70
CA THR A 170 -5.49 -23.30 3.73
C THR A 170 -6.44 -24.08 2.83
N PRO A 171 -6.89 -25.28 3.24
CA PRO A 171 -7.64 -26.20 2.37
C PRO A 171 -8.93 -25.63 1.78
N ILE A 172 -9.55 -24.66 2.44
CA ILE A 172 -10.75 -23.99 1.92
C ILE A 172 -10.52 -23.35 0.54
N LEU A 173 -9.29 -22.99 0.22
CA LEU A 173 -8.95 -22.44 -1.11
C LEU A 173 -9.19 -23.44 -2.25
N ASN A 174 -9.25 -24.75 -1.97
CA ASN A 174 -9.54 -25.77 -2.95
C ASN A 174 -11.06 -25.87 -3.29
N GLU A 175 -11.89 -25.20 -2.52
CA GLU A 175 -13.34 -25.24 -2.67
C GLU A 175 -13.89 -23.97 -3.37
N LEU A 176 -13.01 -23.00 -3.67
CA LEU A 176 -13.32 -21.67 -4.23
C LEU A 176 -12.84 -21.51 -5.71
#